data_d4c2a5dfdb295f4ae5a73f05e4f4e9e4
#
_entry.id   d4c2a5dfdb295f4ae5a73f05e4f4e9e4
#
_cell.length_a   1.000
_cell.length_b   1.000
_cell.length_c   1.000
_cell.angle_alpha   90.00
_cell.angle_beta   90.00
_cell.angle_gamma   90.00
#
_symmetry.space_group_name_H-M   'P 1'
#
loop_
_entity.id
_entity.type
_entity.pdbx_description
1 polymer ?
#
loop_
_entity_poly.entity_id
_entity_poly.type
_entity_poly.pdbx_seq_one_letter_code
_entity_poly.pdbx_strand_id
1 'polypeptide(L)'
;MAKKEKCVCKSVPEWLNTYGDMVTLLLTFFVLLFSMSTITPGKFQQVVVGITVALKGNPPSVLTGGQTLSEEALISSKPGVYQELLRISEEYKGKITIEDKDEGTLITLTNFKIFEPASARLTAEAKEIIEKLGAVIIEHTSNIIEVRGYADDRPLTPDSIYPSNWHLSSARASTVVNFMLTELKQKRYVLRLADIRSGLFDIDYFYAPDRFVPIGKGDVDVNKELKSLKANFDFDISKLQNDYANGKISLEEYQTKRAQITSKYNEDIENTRRKHRKIEIMIKRETRGG
;
A
#
# COMPACT_ATOMS: atom_id res chain seq x y z
N MET A 1 -56.05 -40.29 -53.72
CA MET A 1 -54.73 -40.64 -53.00
C MET A 1 -53.81 -39.44 -53.09
N ALA A 2 -53.66 -38.69 -52.05
CA ALA A 2 -52.82 -37.52 -52.04
C ALA A 2 -51.34 -37.95 -51.75
N LYS A 3 -50.46 -37.59 -52.64
CA LYS A 3 -49.01 -37.89 -52.56
C LYS A 3 -48.38 -36.96 -51.53
N LYS A 4 -47.93 -37.51 -50.38
CA LYS A 4 -47.15 -36.76 -49.36
C LYS A 4 -45.80 -36.34 -49.93
N GLU A 5 -45.57 -35.06 -50.17
CA GLU A 5 -44.24 -34.51 -50.45
C GLU A 5 -43.34 -34.66 -49.23
N LYS A 6 -42.21 -35.35 -49.42
CA LYS A 6 -41.15 -35.45 -48.38
C LYS A 6 -40.41 -34.11 -48.35
N CYS A 7 -40.52 -33.42 -47.21
CA CYS A 7 -39.66 -32.28 -46.92
C CYS A 7 -38.20 -32.74 -46.89
N VAL A 8 -37.41 -32.32 -47.89
CA VAL A 8 -35.96 -32.53 -47.90
C VAL A 8 -35.36 -31.45 -47.01
N CYS A 9 -35.08 -31.78 -45.76
CA CYS A 9 -34.26 -30.91 -44.93
C CYS A 9 -32.86 -30.79 -45.54
N LYS A 10 -32.46 -29.59 -45.96
CA LYS A 10 -31.09 -29.33 -46.39
C LYS A 10 -30.19 -29.63 -45.19
N SER A 11 -29.26 -30.58 -45.35
CA SER A 11 -28.25 -30.89 -44.37
C SER A 11 -27.35 -29.66 -44.17
N VAL A 12 -27.09 -29.34 -42.91
CA VAL A 12 -26.16 -28.26 -42.51
C VAL A 12 -24.78 -28.60 -43.09
N PRO A 13 -24.07 -27.66 -43.74
CA PRO A 13 -22.73 -27.91 -44.28
C PRO A 13 -21.76 -28.42 -43.20
N GLU A 14 -20.99 -29.45 -43.46
CA GLU A 14 -20.09 -30.10 -42.46
C GLU A 14 -19.08 -29.14 -41.88
N TRP A 15 -18.64 -28.13 -42.59
CA TRP A 15 -17.70 -27.09 -42.11
C TRP A 15 -18.30 -26.25 -40.98
N LEU A 16 -19.62 -26.14 -40.87
CA LEU A 16 -20.28 -25.36 -39.83
C LEU A 16 -20.12 -26.01 -38.44
N ASN A 17 -20.03 -27.33 -38.37
CA ASN A 17 -19.77 -28.06 -37.12
C ASN A 17 -18.34 -27.78 -36.63
N THR A 18 -17.36 -27.83 -37.52
CA THR A 18 -15.94 -27.55 -37.16
C THR A 18 -15.74 -26.07 -36.80
N TYR A 19 -16.42 -25.17 -37.49
CA TYR A 19 -16.42 -23.74 -37.17
C TYR A 19 -17.06 -23.47 -35.80
N GLY A 20 -18.21 -24.09 -35.53
CA GLY A 20 -18.91 -24.00 -34.25
C GLY A 20 -18.06 -24.48 -33.08
N ASP A 21 -17.34 -25.61 -33.25
CA ASP A 21 -16.46 -26.15 -32.24
C ASP A 21 -15.27 -25.21 -31.96
N MET A 22 -14.63 -24.67 -33.01
CA MET A 22 -13.56 -23.67 -32.84
C MET A 22 -14.01 -22.42 -32.10
N VAL A 23 -15.22 -21.89 -32.41
CA VAL A 23 -15.76 -20.72 -31.75
C VAL A 23 -16.12 -20.98 -30.30
N THR A 24 -16.69 -22.16 -29.99
CA THR A 24 -17.01 -22.54 -28.61
C THR A 24 -15.75 -22.78 -27.78
N LEU A 25 -14.71 -23.39 -28.32
CA LEU A 25 -13.42 -23.53 -27.64
C LEU A 25 -12.77 -22.18 -27.37
N LEU A 26 -12.81 -21.26 -28.34
CA LEU A 26 -12.30 -19.89 -28.18
C LEU A 26 -13.08 -19.13 -27.11
N LEU A 27 -14.42 -19.25 -27.10
CA LEU A 27 -15.29 -18.66 -26.11
C LEU A 27 -14.99 -19.18 -24.71
N THR A 28 -14.89 -20.49 -24.53
CA THR A 28 -14.59 -21.11 -23.24
C THR A 28 -13.22 -20.69 -22.73
N PHE A 29 -12.22 -20.59 -23.61
CA PHE A 29 -10.90 -20.09 -23.26
C PHE A 29 -10.93 -18.63 -22.75
N PHE A 30 -11.65 -17.73 -23.43
CA PHE A 30 -11.79 -16.35 -22.97
C PHE A 30 -12.59 -16.24 -21.67
N VAL A 31 -13.64 -17.06 -21.47
CA VAL A 31 -14.39 -17.10 -20.21
C VAL A 31 -13.50 -17.59 -19.06
N LEU A 32 -12.66 -18.60 -19.29
CA LEU A 32 -11.67 -19.09 -18.32
C LEU A 32 -10.65 -17.99 -17.96
N LEU A 33 -10.07 -17.32 -18.96
CA LEU A 33 -9.14 -16.23 -18.72
C LEU A 33 -9.79 -15.08 -17.94
N PHE A 34 -11.02 -14.72 -18.29
CA PHE A 34 -11.79 -13.68 -17.59
C PHE A 34 -12.11 -14.08 -16.15
N SER A 35 -12.48 -15.35 -15.92
CA SER A 35 -12.77 -15.88 -14.58
C SER A 35 -11.55 -15.88 -13.66
N MET A 36 -10.35 -16.05 -14.22
CA MET A 36 -9.08 -15.99 -13.46
C MET A 36 -8.49 -14.57 -13.38
N SER A 37 -9.05 -13.62 -14.13
CA SER A 37 -8.62 -12.23 -14.15
C SER A 37 -9.24 -11.47 -12.98
N THR A 38 -8.52 -11.33 -11.88
CA THR A 38 -8.87 -10.38 -10.83
C THR A 38 -8.50 -8.96 -11.27
N ILE A 39 -9.44 -8.29 -11.92
CA ILE A 39 -9.29 -6.86 -12.19
C ILE A 39 -9.46 -6.15 -10.85
N THR A 40 -8.35 -5.74 -10.23
CA THR A 40 -8.41 -4.84 -9.09
C THR A 40 -8.92 -3.48 -9.57
N PRO A 41 -10.08 -3.01 -9.08
CA PRO A 41 -10.70 -1.75 -9.54
C PRO A 41 -9.73 -0.56 -9.49
N GLY A 42 -8.81 -0.52 -8.52
CA GLY A 42 -7.82 0.53 -8.37
C GLY A 42 -6.79 0.59 -9.52
N LYS A 43 -6.32 -0.55 -10.04
CA LYS A 43 -5.40 -0.54 -11.19
C LYS A 43 -6.08 -0.08 -12.48
N PHE A 44 -7.34 -0.46 -12.67
CA PHE A 44 -8.13 0.01 -13.81
C PHE A 44 -8.35 1.52 -13.74
N GLN A 45 -8.66 2.07 -12.57
CA GLN A 45 -8.82 3.51 -12.36
C GLN A 45 -7.51 4.27 -12.61
N GLN A 46 -6.37 3.76 -12.17
CA GLN A 46 -5.07 4.39 -12.45
C GLN A 46 -4.79 4.51 -13.96
N VAL A 47 -5.15 3.47 -14.72
CA VAL A 47 -5.02 3.50 -16.18
C VAL A 47 -5.97 4.53 -16.80
N VAL A 48 -7.24 4.58 -16.35
CA VAL A 48 -8.22 5.55 -16.86
C VAL A 48 -7.81 6.98 -16.52
N VAL A 49 -7.39 7.24 -15.28
CA VAL A 49 -6.88 8.57 -14.87
C VAL A 49 -5.62 8.93 -15.65
N GLY A 50 -4.69 8.01 -15.84
CA GLY A 50 -3.49 8.24 -16.65
C GLY A 50 -3.80 8.61 -18.11
N ILE A 51 -4.76 7.94 -18.72
CA ILE A 51 -5.21 8.24 -20.10
C ILE A 51 -5.92 9.59 -20.17
N THR A 52 -6.79 9.93 -19.20
CA THR A 52 -7.52 11.20 -19.17
C THR A 52 -6.61 12.38 -18.93
N VAL A 53 -5.62 12.25 -18.05
CA VAL A 53 -4.58 13.28 -17.83
C VAL A 53 -3.73 13.45 -19.08
N ALA A 54 -3.35 12.38 -19.75
CA ALA A 54 -2.56 12.43 -20.99
C ALA A 54 -3.33 13.09 -22.15
N LEU A 55 -4.65 12.93 -22.20
CA LEU A 55 -5.52 13.51 -23.23
C LEU A 55 -6.07 14.89 -22.87
N LYS A 56 -5.63 15.52 -21.76
CA LYS A 56 -6.11 16.82 -21.28
C LYS A 56 -7.63 16.97 -21.23
N GLY A 57 -8.35 15.90 -20.96
CA GLY A 57 -9.82 15.86 -20.90
C GLY A 57 -10.31 15.61 -19.47
N ASN A 58 -11.50 16.15 -19.15
CA ASN A 58 -12.23 15.68 -17.98
C ASN A 58 -12.63 14.21 -18.20
N PRO A 59 -12.53 13.33 -17.20
CA PRO A 59 -12.94 11.95 -17.34
C PRO A 59 -14.40 11.88 -17.76
N PRO A 60 -14.75 11.14 -18.82
CA PRO A 60 -16.12 11.06 -19.26
C PRO A 60 -16.96 10.34 -18.20
N SER A 61 -18.01 10.98 -17.75
CA SER A 61 -19.04 10.43 -16.85
C SER A 61 -19.81 9.22 -17.43
N VAL A 62 -19.46 8.81 -18.65
CA VAL A 62 -20.13 7.76 -19.42
C VAL A 62 -19.69 6.34 -19.07
N LEU A 63 -18.53 6.14 -18.41
CA LEU A 63 -18.05 4.81 -18.04
C LEU A 63 -18.73 4.24 -16.80
N THR A 64 -19.73 4.91 -16.25
CA THR A 64 -20.25 4.61 -14.92
C THR A 64 -21.74 4.33 -14.85
N GLY A 65 -22.42 4.22 -15.98
CA GLY A 65 -23.87 3.93 -15.94
C GLY A 65 -24.67 4.84 -14.99
N GLY A 66 -24.27 6.12 -14.87
CA GLY A 66 -24.89 7.09 -13.96
C GLY A 66 -24.46 6.97 -12.49
N GLN A 67 -23.65 5.98 -12.14
CA GLN A 67 -22.89 5.97 -10.89
C GLN A 67 -21.45 6.27 -11.26
N THR A 68 -20.97 7.42 -10.87
CA THR A 68 -19.56 7.73 -10.92
C THR A 68 -18.81 6.60 -10.23
N LEU A 69 -17.88 5.91 -10.93
CA LEU A 69 -16.83 5.08 -10.30
C LEU A 69 -15.92 6.03 -9.51
N SER A 70 -16.56 7.09 -9.13
CA SER A 70 -16.13 8.10 -8.25
C SER A 70 -15.62 7.40 -7.04
N GLU A 71 -14.50 7.72 -6.75
CA GLU A 71 -14.36 8.44 -5.50
C GLU A 71 -14.80 7.70 -4.26
N GLU A 72 -15.89 6.96 -4.31
CA GLU A 72 -16.38 6.09 -3.24
C GLU A 72 -15.48 4.87 -3.01
N ALA A 73 -14.68 4.50 -4.00
CA ALA A 73 -13.86 3.31 -3.88
C ALA A 73 -12.62 3.51 -3.05
N LEU A 74 -12.09 4.74 -2.91
CA LEU A 74 -10.72 4.88 -2.46
C LEU A 74 -10.57 5.48 -1.07
N ILE A 75 -11.07 6.66 -0.78
CA ILE A 75 -10.75 7.29 0.51
C ILE A 75 -11.92 8.04 1.14
N SER A 76 -12.81 8.63 0.33
CA SER A 76 -13.74 9.63 0.83
C SER A 76 -14.95 9.81 -0.04
N SER A 77 -16.07 10.19 0.58
CA SER A 77 -17.25 10.75 -0.09
C SER A 77 -17.01 12.12 -0.76
N LYS A 78 -15.80 12.69 -0.64
CA LYS A 78 -15.47 14.02 -1.21
C LYS A 78 -14.47 13.90 -2.37
N PRO A 79 -14.81 14.44 -3.55
CA PRO A 79 -13.90 14.48 -4.70
C PRO A 79 -12.60 15.23 -4.38
N GLY A 80 -11.48 14.73 -4.87
CA GLY A 80 -10.18 15.41 -4.81
C GLY A 80 -9.27 15.03 -3.64
N VAL A 81 -9.71 14.26 -2.64
CA VAL A 81 -8.86 13.87 -1.51
C VAL A 81 -7.65 13.05 -1.96
N TYR A 82 -7.86 12.08 -2.84
CA TYR A 82 -6.76 11.27 -3.37
C TYR A 82 -5.76 12.12 -4.18
N GLN A 83 -6.25 13.10 -4.96
CA GLN A 83 -5.39 14.01 -5.71
C GLN A 83 -4.57 14.92 -4.77
N GLU A 84 -5.18 15.38 -3.68
CA GLU A 84 -4.48 16.20 -2.68
C GLU A 84 -3.41 15.39 -1.94
N LEU A 85 -3.70 14.12 -1.61
CA LEU A 85 -2.72 13.20 -1.04
C LEU A 85 -1.56 12.92 -2.01
N LEU A 86 -1.85 12.72 -3.29
CA LEU A 86 -0.81 12.58 -4.32
C LEU A 86 0.05 13.83 -4.43
N ARG A 87 -0.55 15.04 -4.38
CA ARG A 87 0.20 16.30 -4.39
C ARG A 87 1.14 16.40 -3.20
N ILE A 88 0.68 16.04 -2.00
CA ILE A 88 1.53 15.99 -0.81
C ILE A 88 2.65 14.95 -0.98
N SER A 89 2.34 13.78 -1.54
CA SER A 89 3.35 12.75 -1.83
C SER A 89 4.41 13.24 -2.82
N GLU A 90 4.04 14.05 -3.81
CA GLU A 90 4.98 14.66 -4.75
C GLU A 90 5.84 15.74 -4.09
N GLU A 91 5.29 16.54 -3.18
CA GLU A 91 6.03 17.53 -2.40
C GLU A 91 7.11 16.87 -1.53
N TYR A 92 6.80 15.71 -0.93
CA TYR A 92 7.71 14.95 -0.08
C TYR A 92 8.24 13.68 -0.77
N LYS A 93 8.69 13.79 -2.04
CA LYS A 93 9.20 12.65 -2.83
C LYS A 93 10.15 11.75 -2.06
N GLY A 94 9.88 10.45 -2.10
CA GLY A 94 10.68 9.43 -1.45
C GLY A 94 10.45 9.28 0.06
N LYS A 95 9.65 10.15 0.71
CA LYS A 95 9.31 10.05 2.14
C LYS A 95 7.90 9.54 2.35
N ILE A 96 7.02 9.73 1.39
CA ILE A 96 5.62 9.31 1.43
C ILE A 96 5.34 8.43 0.21
N THR A 97 4.75 7.28 0.45
CA THR A 97 4.23 6.38 -0.60
C THR A 97 2.75 6.14 -0.33
N ILE A 98 1.93 6.23 -1.36
CA ILE A 98 0.48 5.99 -1.27
C ILE A 98 0.15 4.80 -2.16
N GLU A 99 -0.48 3.79 -1.57
CA GLU A 99 -0.89 2.56 -2.23
C GLU A 99 -2.37 2.31 -1.97
N ASP A 100 -3.12 2.00 -3.01
CA ASP A 100 -4.48 1.51 -2.84
C ASP A 100 -4.47 0.00 -2.66
N LYS A 101 -5.08 -0.48 -1.58
CA LYS A 101 -5.22 -1.90 -1.23
C LYS A 101 -6.69 -2.28 -1.12
N ASP A 102 -6.99 -3.57 -1.14
CA ASP A 102 -8.35 -4.07 -0.99
C ASP A 102 -9.00 -3.61 0.33
N GLU A 103 -8.20 -3.48 1.40
CA GLU A 103 -8.63 -3.02 2.72
C GLU A 103 -8.86 -1.50 2.81
N GLY A 104 -8.32 -0.72 1.87
CA GLY A 104 -8.35 0.74 1.90
C GLY A 104 -7.06 1.37 1.39
N THR A 105 -6.87 2.65 1.63
CA THR A 105 -5.68 3.37 1.20
C THR A 105 -4.59 3.33 2.26
N LEU A 106 -3.43 2.83 1.87
CA LEU A 106 -2.24 2.75 2.70
C LEU A 106 -1.29 3.91 2.38
N ILE A 107 -0.98 4.70 3.37
CA ILE A 107 0.02 5.77 3.32
C ILE A 107 1.20 5.35 4.16
N THR A 108 2.37 5.19 3.52
CA THR A 108 3.61 4.78 4.18
C THR A 108 4.56 5.95 4.28
N LEU A 109 5.00 6.25 5.50
CA LEU A 109 6.02 7.24 5.81
C LEU A 109 7.34 6.51 6.05
N THR A 110 8.37 6.79 5.24
CA THR A 110 9.67 6.11 5.29
C THR A 110 10.81 7.01 4.81
N ASN A 111 12.05 6.51 4.87
CA ASN A 111 13.26 7.17 4.36
C ASN A 111 13.65 8.51 5.02
N PHE A 112 13.12 8.81 6.20
CA PHE A 112 13.54 9.97 7.00
C PHE A 112 13.43 9.64 8.50
N LYS A 113 13.93 10.53 9.34
CA LYS A 113 13.84 10.34 10.80
C LYS A 113 12.44 10.74 11.28
N ILE A 114 11.54 9.77 11.38
CA ILE A 114 10.19 9.99 11.91
C ILE A 114 10.23 10.21 13.43
N PHE A 115 11.04 9.41 14.13
CA PHE A 115 11.22 9.46 15.57
C PHE A 115 12.69 9.71 15.96
N GLU A 116 12.89 10.23 17.15
CA GLU A 116 14.19 10.24 17.78
C GLU A 116 14.69 8.80 18.02
N PRO A 117 16.03 8.57 18.04
CA PRO A 117 16.58 7.24 18.26
C PRO A 117 16.05 6.59 19.53
N ALA A 118 15.70 5.29 19.46
CA ALA A 118 15.17 4.49 20.56
C ALA A 118 13.97 5.13 21.32
N SER A 119 13.24 6.04 20.66
CA SER A 119 12.16 6.83 21.26
C SER A 119 10.90 6.75 20.39
N ALA A 120 9.76 7.09 20.98
CA ALA A 120 8.51 7.36 20.29
C ALA A 120 8.24 8.88 20.11
N ARG A 121 9.21 9.76 20.39
CA ARG A 121 9.07 11.20 20.21
C ARG A 121 9.20 11.55 18.74
N LEU A 122 8.18 12.22 18.19
CA LEU A 122 8.17 12.70 16.79
C LEU A 122 9.20 13.83 16.58
N THR A 123 9.90 13.78 15.45
CA THR A 123 10.74 14.88 15.00
C THR A 123 9.88 16.04 14.47
N ALA A 124 10.46 17.24 14.35
CA ALA A 124 9.76 18.39 13.81
C ALA A 124 9.31 18.16 12.36
N GLU A 125 10.16 17.53 11.54
CA GLU A 125 9.85 17.17 10.16
C GLU A 125 8.68 16.17 10.08
N ALA A 126 8.67 15.16 10.96
CA ALA A 126 7.58 14.19 11.01
C ALA A 126 6.24 14.84 11.41
N LYS A 127 6.27 15.76 12.38
CA LYS A 127 5.08 16.52 12.79
C LYS A 127 4.50 17.32 11.62
N GLU A 128 5.35 18.02 10.84
CA GLU A 128 4.90 18.79 9.68
C GLU A 128 4.23 17.90 8.62
N ILE A 129 4.84 16.78 8.28
CA ILE A 129 4.28 15.83 7.30
C ILE A 129 2.96 15.24 7.80
N ILE A 130 2.92 14.78 9.06
CA ILE A 130 1.71 14.22 9.67
C ILE A 130 0.60 15.27 9.79
N GLU A 131 0.95 16.53 10.03
CA GLU A 131 -0.02 17.64 10.07
C GLU A 131 -0.70 17.82 8.71
N LYS A 132 0.07 17.91 7.61
CA LYS A 132 -0.47 18.06 6.26
C LYS A 132 -1.33 16.86 5.86
N LEU A 133 -0.80 15.64 6.03
CA LEU A 133 -1.55 14.42 5.72
C LEU A 133 -2.78 14.25 6.61
N GLY A 134 -2.61 14.44 7.93
CA GLY A 134 -3.68 14.27 8.90
C GLY A 134 -4.83 15.22 8.67
N ALA A 135 -4.57 16.48 8.34
CA ALA A 135 -5.62 17.44 8.01
C ALA A 135 -6.48 16.99 6.83
N VAL A 136 -5.84 16.50 5.75
CA VAL A 136 -6.56 15.98 4.57
C VAL A 136 -7.33 14.72 4.91
N ILE A 137 -6.68 13.73 5.54
CA ILE A 137 -7.29 12.43 5.85
C ILE A 137 -8.47 12.60 6.82
N ILE A 138 -8.26 13.31 7.92
CA ILE A 138 -9.24 13.39 9.01
C ILE A 138 -10.46 14.20 8.61
N GLU A 139 -10.25 15.36 7.98
CA GLU A 139 -11.34 16.31 7.66
C GLU A 139 -12.15 15.94 6.41
N HIS A 140 -11.62 15.04 5.59
CA HIS A 140 -12.28 14.66 4.34
C HIS A 140 -12.75 13.21 4.31
N THR A 141 -12.50 12.41 5.35
CA THR A 141 -13.00 11.03 5.46
C THR A 141 -13.74 10.82 6.77
N SER A 142 -14.69 9.88 6.79
CA SER A 142 -15.36 9.38 8.00
C SER A 142 -14.83 8.02 8.45
N ASN A 143 -13.92 7.46 7.68
CA ASN A 143 -13.41 6.10 7.81
C ASN A 143 -12.56 5.91 9.08
N ILE A 144 -12.42 4.64 9.48
CA ILE A 144 -11.46 4.24 10.53
C ILE A 144 -10.03 4.42 10.01
N ILE A 145 -9.19 5.02 10.84
CA ILE A 145 -7.79 5.31 10.56
C ILE A 145 -6.93 4.43 11.46
N GLU A 146 -6.29 3.42 10.88
CA GLU A 146 -5.31 2.59 11.59
C GLU A 146 -3.92 3.20 11.42
N VAL A 147 -3.26 3.45 12.52
CA VAL A 147 -1.85 3.89 12.54
C VAL A 147 -0.98 2.72 12.97
N ARG A 148 -0.16 2.21 12.06
CA ARG A 148 0.70 1.05 12.29
C ARG A 148 2.14 1.50 12.52
N GLY A 149 2.67 1.27 13.72
CA GLY A 149 4.05 1.56 14.08
C GLY A 149 4.95 0.34 13.89
N TYR A 150 6.18 0.57 13.44
CA TYR A 150 7.19 -0.46 13.22
C TYR A 150 8.46 -0.16 14.02
N ALA A 151 9.18 -1.20 14.37
CA ALA A 151 10.54 -1.12 14.93
C ALA A 151 11.50 -1.96 14.09
N ASP A 152 12.79 -1.64 14.12
CA ASP A 152 13.84 -2.49 13.56
C ASP A 152 14.18 -3.65 14.52
N ASP A 153 15.05 -4.57 14.07
CA ASP A 153 15.48 -5.77 14.81
C ASP A 153 16.51 -5.49 15.90
N ARG A 154 16.97 -4.25 16.03
CA ARG A 154 18.01 -3.90 17.00
C ARG A 154 17.49 -4.06 18.41
N PRO A 155 18.25 -4.72 19.30
CA PRO A 155 17.88 -4.79 20.69
C PRO A 155 17.88 -3.39 21.31
N LEU A 156 16.90 -3.14 22.14
CA LEU A 156 16.80 -1.90 22.89
C LEU A 156 17.91 -1.85 23.95
N THR A 157 18.39 -0.64 24.25
CA THR A 157 19.37 -0.47 25.32
C THR A 157 18.78 -0.83 26.67
N PRO A 158 19.58 -1.32 27.66
CA PRO A 158 19.07 -1.66 28.99
C PRO A 158 18.36 -0.50 29.68
N ASP A 159 18.73 0.74 29.38
CA ASP A 159 18.11 1.96 29.92
C ASP A 159 16.86 2.41 29.15
N SER A 160 16.40 1.63 28.17
CA SER A 160 15.19 1.97 27.43
C SER A 160 13.97 1.88 28.30
N ILE A 161 13.09 2.88 28.23
CA ILE A 161 11.77 2.85 28.86
C ILE A 161 10.83 1.81 28.25
N TYR A 162 11.19 1.26 27.09
CA TYR A 162 10.40 0.25 26.37
C TYR A 162 11.00 -1.13 26.61
N PRO A 163 10.21 -2.08 27.17
CA PRO A 163 10.70 -3.45 27.45
C PRO A 163 11.00 -4.27 26.19
N SER A 164 10.41 -3.94 25.04
CA SER A 164 10.61 -4.64 23.77
C SER A 164 10.27 -3.78 22.56
N ASN A 165 10.66 -4.24 21.35
CA ASN A 165 10.30 -3.61 20.08
C ASN A 165 8.78 -3.56 19.84
N TRP A 166 8.02 -4.46 20.46
CA TRP A 166 6.55 -4.40 20.48
C TRP A 166 6.03 -3.17 21.24
N HIS A 167 6.58 -2.90 22.42
CA HIS A 167 6.21 -1.72 23.20
C HIS A 167 6.61 -0.44 22.48
N LEU A 168 7.81 -0.40 21.92
CA LEU A 168 8.31 0.76 21.17
C LEU A 168 7.42 1.05 19.93
N SER A 169 7.08 0.02 19.15
CA SER A 169 6.26 0.19 17.95
C SER A 169 4.83 0.63 18.29
N SER A 170 4.25 0.06 19.35
CA SER A 170 2.92 0.47 19.86
C SER A 170 2.94 1.91 20.38
N ALA A 171 3.97 2.29 21.15
CA ALA A 171 4.14 3.66 21.62
C ALA A 171 4.29 4.66 20.47
N ARG A 172 5.01 4.30 19.41
CA ARG A 172 5.14 5.12 18.20
C ARG A 172 3.81 5.35 17.50
N ALA A 173 3.03 4.28 17.30
CA ALA A 173 1.69 4.39 16.73
C ALA A 173 0.77 5.28 17.58
N SER A 174 0.77 5.04 18.90
CA SER A 174 -0.02 5.84 19.85
C SER A 174 0.40 7.30 19.89
N THR A 175 1.69 7.61 19.75
CA THR A 175 2.18 8.99 19.71
C THR A 175 1.68 9.73 18.47
N VAL A 176 1.63 9.07 17.30
CA VAL A 176 1.08 9.66 16.08
C VAL A 176 -0.41 9.95 16.25
N VAL A 177 -1.18 9.00 16.77
CA VAL A 177 -2.62 9.18 17.05
C VAL A 177 -2.82 10.31 18.06
N ASN A 178 -2.06 10.33 19.17
CA ASN A 178 -2.15 11.39 20.15
C ASN A 178 -1.84 12.76 19.56
N PHE A 179 -0.81 12.87 18.73
CA PHE A 179 -0.49 14.11 18.01
C PHE A 179 -1.67 14.59 17.14
N MET A 180 -2.31 13.69 16.41
CA MET A 180 -3.49 14.01 15.59
C MET A 180 -4.67 14.49 16.43
N LEU A 181 -4.94 13.83 17.56
CA LEU A 181 -6.08 14.12 18.43
C LEU A 181 -5.88 15.33 19.36
N THR A 182 -4.64 15.76 19.57
CA THR A 182 -4.32 16.87 20.48
C THR A 182 -3.76 18.07 19.71
N GLU A 183 -2.48 18.05 19.33
CA GLU A 183 -1.81 19.20 18.71
C GLU A 183 -2.47 19.59 17.38
N LEU A 184 -2.75 18.62 16.51
CA LEU A 184 -3.37 18.90 15.21
C LEU A 184 -4.83 19.36 15.37
N LYS A 185 -5.62 18.67 16.20
CA LYS A 185 -7.01 19.09 16.50
C LYS A 185 -7.07 20.51 17.02
N GLN A 186 -6.21 20.87 17.97
CA GLN A 186 -6.16 22.23 18.53
C GLN A 186 -5.81 23.27 17.47
N LYS A 187 -4.85 23.00 16.61
CA LYS A 187 -4.45 23.86 15.52
C LYS A 187 -5.58 24.06 14.51
N ARG A 188 -6.25 22.97 14.14
CA ARG A 188 -7.40 22.99 13.21
C ARG A 188 -8.61 23.69 13.81
N TYR A 189 -8.85 23.55 15.10
CA TYR A 189 -9.90 24.28 15.81
C TYR A 189 -9.74 25.80 15.63
N VAL A 190 -8.52 26.30 15.83
CA VAL A 190 -8.24 27.74 15.65
C VAL A 190 -8.43 28.19 14.20
N LEU A 191 -7.94 27.41 13.24
CA LEU A 191 -8.02 27.71 11.81
C LEU A 191 -9.46 27.66 11.27
N ARG A 192 -10.30 26.78 11.81
CA ARG A 192 -11.68 26.55 11.37
C ARG A 192 -12.74 27.17 12.27
N LEU A 193 -12.34 28.09 13.15
CA LEU A 193 -13.24 28.65 14.16
C LEU A 193 -14.52 29.28 13.58
N ALA A 194 -14.42 29.93 12.40
CA ALA A 194 -15.56 30.48 11.71
C ALA A 194 -16.53 29.43 11.21
N ASP A 195 -16.01 28.35 10.61
CA ASP A 195 -16.79 27.23 10.08
C ASP A 195 -17.46 26.43 11.21
N ILE A 196 -16.76 26.28 12.34
CA ILE A 196 -17.29 25.60 13.55
C ILE A 196 -18.45 26.42 14.14
N ARG A 197 -18.29 27.76 14.27
CA ARG A 197 -19.34 28.63 14.80
C ARG A 197 -20.58 28.71 13.91
N SER A 198 -20.40 28.55 12.60
CA SER A 198 -21.53 28.52 11.65
C SER A 198 -22.18 27.16 11.50
N GLY A 199 -21.64 26.11 12.17
CA GLY A 199 -22.12 24.73 12.05
C GLY A 199 -21.75 24.04 10.74
N LEU A 200 -20.86 24.64 9.93
CA LEU A 200 -20.38 24.04 8.69
C LEU A 200 -19.31 22.97 8.89
N PHE A 201 -18.64 22.96 10.04
CA PHE A 201 -17.60 22.00 10.38
C PHE A 201 -17.73 21.52 11.83
N ASP A 202 -17.90 20.21 12.00
CA ASP A 202 -17.94 19.56 13.32
C ASP A 202 -16.58 18.91 13.62
N ILE A 203 -15.76 19.60 14.41
CA ILE A 203 -14.42 19.12 14.76
C ILE A 203 -14.46 17.88 15.65
N ASP A 204 -15.46 17.73 16.50
CA ASP A 204 -15.57 16.59 17.40
C ASP A 204 -15.97 15.31 16.65
N TYR A 205 -16.76 15.45 15.59
CA TYR A 205 -17.09 14.36 14.68
C TYR A 205 -15.85 13.90 13.91
N PHE A 206 -15.10 14.81 13.28
CA PHE A 206 -13.94 14.45 12.48
C PHE A 206 -12.77 13.94 13.33
N TYR A 207 -12.55 14.48 14.51
CA TYR A 207 -11.48 14.08 15.45
C TYR A 207 -12.01 13.19 16.58
N ALA A 208 -13.01 12.39 16.32
CA ALA A 208 -13.55 11.43 17.27
C ALA A 208 -12.51 10.32 17.56
N PRO A 209 -12.17 10.04 18.85
CA PRO A 209 -11.10 9.11 19.19
C PRO A 209 -11.37 7.66 18.76
N ASP A 210 -12.61 7.25 18.64
CA ASP A 210 -13.06 5.91 18.21
C ASP A 210 -12.72 5.59 16.76
N ARG A 211 -12.42 6.62 15.95
CA ARG A 211 -11.96 6.46 14.57
C ARG A 211 -10.49 6.05 14.46
N PHE A 212 -9.71 6.17 15.53
CA PHE A 212 -8.26 5.97 15.47
C PHE A 212 -7.84 4.70 16.18
N VAL A 213 -7.14 3.82 15.47
CA VAL A 213 -6.67 2.54 16.00
C VAL A 213 -5.14 2.48 15.91
N PRO A 214 -4.42 2.69 17.01
CA PRO A 214 -2.96 2.52 17.03
C PRO A 214 -2.59 1.02 17.09
N ILE A 215 -1.70 0.57 16.20
CA ILE A 215 -1.27 -0.83 16.10
C ILE A 215 0.25 -0.90 16.12
N GLY A 216 0.82 -1.64 17.09
CA GLY A 216 2.23 -2.00 17.08
C GLY A 216 2.48 -3.25 16.25
N LYS A 217 3.43 -3.21 15.33
CA LYS A 217 3.86 -4.36 14.50
C LYS A 217 5.16 -5.00 14.98
N GLY A 218 5.84 -4.39 15.95
CA GLY A 218 7.12 -4.88 16.44
C GLY A 218 8.17 -4.91 15.33
N ASP A 219 9.01 -5.94 15.39
CA ASP A 219 10.12 -6.22 14.47
C ASP A 219 9.89 -7.49 13.63
N VAL A 220 8.64 -7.97 13.53
CA VAL A 220 8.32 -9.26 12.87
C VAL A 220 8.67 -9.23 11.38
N ASP A 221 8.27 -8.16 10.69
CA ASP A 221 8.46 -8.05 9.25
C ASP A 221 9.94 -7.91 8.88
N VAL A 222 10.71 -7.13 9.64
CA VAL A 222 12.14 -6.98 9.43
C VAL A 222 12.89 -8.29 9.71
N ASN A 223 12.55 -9.00 10.78
CA ASN A 223 13.16 -10.28 11.12
C ASN A 223 12.92 -11.34 10.04
N LYS A 224 11.73 -11.36 9.45
CA LYS A 224 11.41 -12.25 8.33
C LYS A 224 12.28 -11.96 7.09
N GLU A 225 12.43 -10.68 6.73
CA GLU A 225 13.23 -10.26 5.57
C GLU A 225 14.74 -10.51 5.83
N LEU A 226 15.24 -10.19 7.03
CA LEU A 226 16.62 -10.46 7.42
C LEU A 226 16.97 -11.96 7.43
N LYS A 227 16.03 -12.81 7.83
CA LYS A 227 16.22 -14.27 7.78
C LYS A 227 16.38 -14.78 6.35
N SER A 228 15.63 -14.22 5.40
CA SER A 228 15.79 -14.57 3.98
C SER A 228 17.11 -14.07 3.39
N LEU A 229 17.53 -12.84 3.75
CA LEU A 229 18.84 -12.30 3.34
C LEU A 229 19.99 -13.15 3.87
N LYS A 230 19.92 -13.58 5.13
CA LYS A 230 20.91 -14.47 5.73
C LYS A 230 21.00 -15.81 5.00
N ALA A 231 19.87 -16.41 4.66
CA ALA A 231 19.85 -17.68 3.92
C ALA A 231 20.52 -17.54 2.54
N ASN A 232 20.27 -16.43 1.83
CA ASN A 232 20.91 -16.15 0.55
C ASN A 232 22.43 -15.93 0.72
N PHE A 233 22.85 -15.19 1.73
CA PHE A 233 24.26 -14.99 2.06
C PHE A 233 24.98 -16.32 2.37
N ASP A 234 24.39 -17.17 3.22
CA ASP A 234 24.96 -18.48 3.58
C ASP A 234 25.05 -19.38 2.34
N PHE A 235 24.10 -19.32 1.42
CA PHE A 235 24.13 -20.04 0.15
C PHE A 235 25.30 -19.55 -0.75
N ASP A 236 25.43 -18.23 -0.93
CA ASP A 236 26.47 -17.63 -1.77
C ASP A 236 27.88 -17.94 -1.21
N ILE A 237 28.06 -17.86 0.11
CA ILE A 237 29.32 -18.22 0.77
C ILE A 237 29.64 -19.70 0.60
N SER A 238 28.65 -20.58 0.78
CA SER A 238 28.83 -22.04 0.60
C SER A 238 29.22 -22.38 -0.85
N LYS A 239 28.60 -21.75 -1.83
CA LYS A 239 28.95 -21.90 -3.24
C LYS A 239 30.36 -21.44 -3.54
N LEU A 240 30.75 -20.28 -3.00
CA LEU A 240 32.12 -19.74 -3.17
C LEU A 240 33.17 -20.66 -2.52
N GLN A 241 32.88 -21.22 -1.34
CA GLN A 241 33.75 -22.21 -0.67
C GLN A 241 33.91 -23.48 -1.50
N ASN A 242 32.84 -24.02 -2.09
CA ASN A 242 32.90 -25.19 -2.96
C ASN A 242 33.71 -24.92 -4.22
N ASP A 243 33.58 -23.74 -4.84
CA ASP A 243 34.35 -23.38 -6.02
C ASP A 243 35.86 -23.26 -5.72
N TYR A 244 36.20 -22.75 -4.54
CA TYR A 244 37.58 -22.72 -4.06
C TYR A 244 38.11 -24.14 -3.76
N ALA A 245 37.34 -24.97 -3.03
CA ALA A 245 37.72 -26.34 -2.68
C ALA A 245 37.91 -27.24 -3.94
N ASN A 246 37.16 -26.97 -5.00
CA ASN A 246 37.28 -27.66 -6.28
C ASN A 246 38.40 -27.08 -7.19
N GLY A 247 39.17 -26.10 -6.72
CA GLY A 247 40.27 -25.49 -7.47
C GLY A 247 39.85 -24.60 -8.65
N LYS A 248 38.58 -24.19 -8.72
CA LYS A 248 38.07 -23.33 -9.79
C LYS A 248 38.49 -21.87 -9.67
N ILE A 249 38.83 -21.43 -8.47
CA ILE A 249 39.24 -20.03 -8.15
C ILE A 249 40.47 -20.05 -7.29
N SER A 250 41.31 -19.02 -7.41
CA SER A 250 42.50 -18.81 -6.58
C SER A 250 42.11 -18.33 -5.18
N LEU A 251 43.06 -18.44 -4.23
CA LEU A 251 42.87 -17.92 -2.87
C LEU A 251 42.61 -16.41 -2.85
N GLU A 252 43.34 -15.65 -3.67
CA GLU A 252 43.18 -14.19 -3.78
C GLU A 252 41.78 -13.83 -4.33
N GLU A 253 41.34 -14.53 -5.36
CA GLU A 253 39.99 -14.38 -5.93
C GLU A 253 38.90 -14.77 -4.94
N TYR A 254 39.10 -15.86 -4.17
CA TYR A 254 38.19 -16.26 -3.09
C TYR A 254 38.06 -15.16 -2.02
N GLN A 255 39.18 -14.62 -1.54
CA GLN A 255 39.17 -13.55 -0.52
C GLN A 255 38.47 -12.28 -1.03
N THR A 256 38.72 -11.89 -2.27
CA THR A 256 38.13 -10.72 -2.90
C THR A 256 36.60 -10.88 -3.04
N LYS A 257 36.17 -11.98 -3.59
CA LYS A 257 34.72 -12.29 -3.75
C LYS A 257 34.00 -12.39 -2.40
N ARG A 258 34.63 -13.03 -1.42
CA ARG A 258 34.07 -13.12 -0.06
C ARG A 258 33.89 -11.74 0.57
N ALA A 259 34.86 -10.85 0.43
CA ALA A 259 34.75 -9.49 0.93
C ALA A 259 33.61 -8.72 0.25
N GLN A 260 33.48 -8.86 -1.07
CA GLN A 260 32.39 -8.24 -1.82
C GLN A 260 30.99 -8.75 -1.38
N ILE A 261 30.82 -10.07 -1.25
CA ILE A 261 29.56 -10.67 -0.78
C ILE A 261 29.23 -10.17 0.63
N THR A 262 30.23 -10.13 1.53
CA THR A 262 30.04 -9.67 2.91
C THR A 262 29.66 -8.18 2.97
N SER A 263 30.34 -7.34 2.17
CA SER A 263 30.03 -5.91 2.09
C SER A 263 28.60 -5.67 1.59
N LYS A 264 28.21 -6.36 0.52
CA LYS A 264 26.85 -6.30 -0.02
C LYS A 264 25.80 -6.75 0.99
N TYR A 265 26.04 -7.85 1.69
CA TYR A 265 25.14 -8.36 2.73
C TYR A 265 24.92 -7.34 3.86
N ASN A 266 26.01 -6.69 4.32
CA ASN A 266 25.90 -5.65 5.35
C ASN A 266 25.13 -4.43 4.86
N GLU A 267 25.31 -4.04 3.60
CA GLU A 267 24.53 -2.95 2.98
C GLU A 267 23.04 -3.32 2.87
N ASP A 268 22.73 -4.54 2.43
CA ASP A 268 21.36 -5.04 2.32
C ASP A 268 20.64 -5.09 3.68
N ILE A 269 21.38 -5.49 4.76
CA ILE A 269 20.84 -5.43 6.14
C ILE A 269 20.47 -4.00 6.53
N GLU A 270 21.35 -3.04 6.33
CA GLU A 270 21.08 -1.65 6.73
C GLU A 270 19.95 -1.02 5.88
N ASN A 271 19.86 -1.37 4.62
CA ASN A 271 18.76 -0.95 3.74
C ASN A 271 17.42 -1.55 4.19
N THR A 272 17.41 -2.83 4.55
CA THR A 272 16.21 -3.51 5.10
C THR A 272 15.78 -2.85 6.41
N ARG A 273 16.71 -2.61 7.34
CA ARG A 273 16.42 -1.90 8.59
C ARG A 273 15.84 -0.51 8.36
N ARG A 274 16.42 0.24 7.37
CA ARG A 274 15.93 1.58 7.01
C ARG A 274 14.51 1.53 6.46
N LYS A 275 14.20 0.58 5.58
CA LYS A 275 12.89 0.36 5.00
C LYS A 275 11.82 0.04 6.07
N HIS A 276 12.21 -0.68 7.12
CA HIS A 276 11.29 -1.06 8.21
C HIS A 276 11.17 -0.03 9.34
N ARG A 277 11.95 1.07 9.32
CA ARG A 277 11.71 2.22 10.18
C ARG A 277 10.67 3.15 9.56
N LYS A 278 9.42 2.73 9.60
CA LYS A 278 8.28 3.38 8.95
C LYS A 278 7.10 3.52 9.88
N ILE A 279 6.20 4.39 9.49
CA ILE A 279 4.82 4.45 9.98
C ILE A 279 3.90 4.25 8.78
N GLU A 280 2.88 3.44 8.97
CA GLU A 280 1.83 3.26 7.99
C GLU A 280 0.51 3.82 8.55
N ILE A 281 -0.19 4.59 7.74
CA ILE A 281 -1.53 5.08 8.04
C ILE A 281 -2.46 4.41 7.03
N MET A 282 -3.34 3.54 7.52
CA MET A 282 -4.33 2.84 6.71
C MET A 282 -5.69 3.50 6.92
N ILE A 283 -6.26 4.02 5.87
CA ILE A 283 -7.63 4.51 5.85
C ILE A 283 -8.50 3.33 5.41
N LYS A 284 -9.23 2.74 6.35
CA LYS A 284 -10.07 1.57 6.07
C LYS A 284 -11.20 1.94 5.11
N ARG A 285 -11.47 1.06 4.17
CA ARG A 285 -12.66 1.16 3.32
C ARG A 285 -13.89 0.82 4.17
N GLU A 286 -14.96 1.60 4.07
CA GLU A 286 -16.22 1.23 4.70
C GLU A 286 -16.71 -0.08 4.06
N THR A 287 -16.72 -1.16 4.86
CA THR A 287 -17.47 -2.35 4.48
C THR A 287 -18.93 -2.01 4.64
N ARG A 288 -19.66 -1.80 3.53
CA ARG A 288 -21.12 -1.78 3.59
C ARG A 288 -21.55 -3.09 4.24
N GLY A 289 -22.02 -2.98 5.50
CA GLY A 289 -22.65 -4.09 6.16
C GLY A 289 -23.79 -4.59 5.27
N GLY A 290 -23.73 -5.88 4.92
CA GLY A 290 -24.77 -6.54 4.17
C GLY A 290 -26.06 -6.68 5.00
#